data_ccc3af0152da91124d335714ea823de3
#
_entry.id   ccc3af0152da91124d335714ea823de3
#
_cell.length_a   1.000
_cell.length_b   1.000
_cell.length_c   1.000
_cell.angle_alpha   90.00
_cell.angle_beta   90.00
_cell.angle_gamma   90.00
#
_symmetry.space_group_name_H-M   'P 1'
#
loop_
_entity.id
_entity.type
_entity.pdbx_description
1 polymer ?
#
loop_
_entity_poly.entity_id
_entity_poly.type
_entity_poly.pdbx_seq_one_letter_code
_entity_poly.pdbx_strand_id
1 'polypeptide(L)'
;ENHIDDRTGKVLYTEVHQIQVGQNYEISSKEFEGYDLVETKLPENSTGIMEEELVTVNYYYIKKAVLEVNYVNVLTKEPLTEKTVDNTKHEGDLYTTEEKEFIGYDLVEVPANSKGTMEVRTDADGNIVNNKTVVTYYYAQKAQVEEHHIDILTNDEIENPTIHDGHVGDEYNISSKEFLSYALVIVDEEGN
;
A
#
# COMPACT_ATOMS: atom_id res chain seq x y z
N GLU A 1 7.79 28.51 -25.58
CA GLU A 1 7.59 27.13 -25.14
C GLU A 1 6.58 27.06 -23.99
N ASN A 2 5.83 25.98 -23.91
CA ASN A 2 4.94 25.71 -22.79
C ASN A 2 5.23 24.31 -22.24
N HIS A 3 5.17 24.20 -20.91
CA HIS A 3 5.25 22.95 -20.17
C HIS A 3 3.91 22.78 -19.46
N ILE A 4 3.20 21.68 -19.75
CA ILE A 4 1.78 21.55 -19.46
C ILE A 4 1.52 20.24 -18.68
N ASP A 5 0.79 20.31 -17.59
CA ASP A 5 0.23 19.13 -16.95
C ASP A 5 -0.78 18.48 -17.91
N ASP A 6 -0.47 17.29 -18.39
CA ASP A 6 -1.24 16.60 -19.44
C ASP A 6 -2.67 16.25 -19.00
N ARG A 7 -2.87 16.04 -17.71
CA ARG A 7 -4.15 15.63 -17.17
C ARG A 7 -5.09 16.80 -16.90
N THR A 8 -4.54 17.91 -16.45
CA THR A 8 -5.33 19.10 -16.06
C THR A 8 -5.32 20.19 -17.11
N GLY A 9 -4.37 20.19 -18.03
CA GLY A 9 -4.10 21.27 -18.97
C GLY A 9 -3.48 22.52 -18.31
N LYS A 10 -3.10 22.44 -17.01
CA LYS A 10 -2.46 23.54 -16.31
C LYS A 10 -1.07 23.78 -16.88
N VAL A 11 -0.74 25.04 -17.20
CA VAL A 11 0.61 25.43 -17.60
C VAL A 11 1.48 25.43 -16.34
N LEU A 12 2.53 24.62 -16.33
CA LEU A 12 3.54 24.55 -15.27
C LEU A 12 4.58 25.64 -15.45
N TYR A 13 4.95 25.90 -16.69
CA TYR A 13 5.94 26.91 -17.06
C TYR A 13 5.72 27.35 -18.51
N THR A 14 6.01 28.60 -18.78
CA THR A 14 6.04 29.15 -20.15
C THR A 14 7.22 30.08 -20.32
N GLU A 15 7.83 30.05 -21.49
CA GLU A 15 8.93 30.96 -21.85
C GLU A 15 8.79 31.40 -23.30
N VAL A 16 9.17 32.67 -23.57
CA VAL A 16 9.17 33.22 -24.90
C VAL A 16 10.60 33.51 -25.33
N HIS A 17 11.00 32.88 -26.43
CA HIS A 17 12.30 33.06 -27.06
C HIS A 17 12.20 34.00 -28.24
N GLN A 18 13.05 35.04 -28.28
CA GLN A 18 13.12 35.98 -29.39
C GLN A 18 14.09 35.47 -30.46
N ILE A 19 13.55 34.94 -31.55
CA ILE A 19 14.33 34.33 -32.63
C ILE A 19 13.93 34.96 -33.94
N GLN A 20 14.87 35.37 -34.76
CA GLN A 20 14.58 36.02 -36.05
C GLN A 20 14.13 34.97 -37.08
N VAL A 21 13.21 35.35 -37.97
CA VAL A 21 12.80 34.51 -39.12
C VAL A 21 14.04 34.16 -39.96
N GLY A 22 14.12 32.90 -40.30
CA GLY A 22 15.26 32.28 -40.99
C GLY A 22 16.38 31.74 -40.07
N GLN A 23 16.30 31.95 -38.75
CA GLN A 23 17.24 31.36 -37.78
C GLN A 23 16.79 30.02 -37.30
N ASN A 24 17.74 29.12 -36.96
CA ASN A 24 17.46 27.85 -36.32
C ASN A 24 17.02 28.06 -34.86
N TYR A 25 16.14 27.19 -34.38
CA TYR A 25 15.81 27.10 -32.97
C TYR A 25 15.88 25.65 -32.50
N GLU A 26 16.16 25.51 -31.21
CA GLU A 26 16.11 24.22 -30.48
C GLU A 26 15.54 24.51 -29.09
N ILE A 27 14.44 23.88 -28.78
CA ILE A 27 13.73 23.99 -27.49
C ILE A 27 13.77 22.60 -26.84
N SER A 28 14.17 22.54 -25.57
CA SER A 28 14.30 21.30 -24.81
C SER A 28 13.27 21.23 -23.69
N SER A 29 12.88 20.02 -23.31
CA SER A 29 12.08 19.78 -22.12
C SER A 29 12.81 20.23 -20.86
N LYS A 30 12.04 20.59 -19.81
CA LYS A 30 12.56 20.95 -18.48
C LYS A 30 12.14 19.87 -17.48
N GLU A 31 12.86 19.78 -16.36
CA GLU A 31 12.47 18.93 -15.24
C GLU A 31 11.61 19.69 -14.26
N PHE A 32 10.54 19.08 -13.78
CA PHE A 32 9.67 19.58 -12.73
C PHE A 32 9.57 18.58 -11.59
N GLU A 33 9.76 19.05 -10.36
CA GLU A 33 9.64 18.21 -9.17
C GLU A 33 8.25 17.56 -9.09
N GLY A 34 8.20 16.24 -8.88
CA GLY A 34 6.96 15.49 -8.81
C GLY A 34 6.29 15.19 -10.14
N TYR A 35 6.94 15.45 -11.27
CA TYR A 35 6.42 15.16 -12.61
C TYR A 35 7.40 14.32 -13.43
N ASP A 36 6.86 13.56 -14.38
CA ASP A 36 7.61 12.95 -15.47
C ASP A 36 7.15 13.53 -16.81
N LEU A 37 8.08 13.62 -17.75
CA LEU A 37 7.79 13.99 -19.13
C LEU A 37 6.99 12.86 -19.80
N VAL A 38 5.93 13.22 -20.53
CA VAL A 38 5.15 12.26 -21.32
C VAL A 38 5.86 11.99 -22.63
N GLU A 39 6.76 11.00 -22.66
CA GLU A 39 7.62 10.69 -23.82
C GLU A 39 6.82 10.31 -25.09
N THR A 40 5.60 9.84 -24.96
CA THR A 40 4.72 9.52 -26.09
C THR A 40 4.10 10.76 -26.74
N LYS A 41 4.29 11.95 -26.16
CA LYS A 41 3.78 13.25 -26.62
C LYS A 41 4.88 14.28 -26.82
N LEU A 42 6.07 13.83 -27.16
CA LEU A 42 7.16 14.75 -27.48
C LEU A 42 6.80 15.61 -28.72
N PRO A 43 7.08 16.92 -28.70
CA PRO A 43 6.78 17.79 -29.82
C PRO A 43 7.71 17.51 -31.01
N GLU A 44 7.12 17.31 -32.19
CA GLU A 44 7.88 17.11 -33.44
C GLU A 44 8.57 18.41 -33.90
N ASN A 45 8.05 19.54 -33.43
CA ASN A 45 8.57 20.88 -33.75
C ASN A 45 9.45 21.48 -32.64
N SER A 46 10.16 20.64 -31.87
CA SER A 46 11.11 21.13 -30.85
C SER A 46 12.37 21.77 -31.45
N THR A 47 12.67 21.44 -32.69
CA THR A 47 13.79 22.03 -33.46
C THR A 47 13.29 22.43 -34.85
N GLY A 48 13.90 23.44 -35.43
CA GLY A 48 13.55 23.85 -36.80
C GLY A 48 14.15 25.19 -37.19
N ILE A 49 13.62 25.74 -38.28
CA ILE A 49 13.93 27.11 -38.73
C ILE A 49 12.69 27.95 -38.47
N MET A 50 12.83 29.15 -37.92
CA MET A 50 11.74 30.09 -37.76
C MET A 50 11.24 30.55 -39.11
N GLU A 51 10.12 29.97 -39.56
CA GLU A 51 9.48 30.32 -40.84
C GLU A 51 8.26 31.26 -40.66
N GLU A 52 7.75 31.34 -39.41
CA GLU A 52 6.56 32.07 -39.03
C GLU A 52 6.86 33.10 -37.93
N GLU A 53 5.93 34.05 -37.70
CA GLU A 53 6.08 35.04 -36.61
C GLU A 53 5.99 34.41 -35.21
N LEU A 54 5.31 33.25 -35.09
CA LEU A 54 5.13 32.56 -33.84
C LEU A 54 5.12 31.01 -34.07
N VAL A 55 6.05 30.32 -33.40
CA VAL A 55 6.05 28.87 -33.28
C VAL A 55 5.80 28.52 -31.82
N THR A 56 4.85 27.63 -31.56
CA THR A 56 4.56 27.14 -30.20
C THR A 56 5.03 25.72 -30.03
N VAL A 57 5.88 25.47 -29.04
CA VAL A 57 6.39 24.15 -28.67
C VAL A 57 5.79 23.78 -27.32
N ASN A 58 5.09 22.64 -27.24
CA ASN A 58 4.44 22.16 -26.03
C ASN A 58 5.03 20.84 -25.56
N TYR A 59 5.47 20.79 -24.30
CA TYR A 59 5.87 19.59 -23.58
C TYR A 59 4.80 19.23 -22.56
N TYR A 60 4.44 17.96 -22.47
CA TYR A 60 3.41 17.45 -21.57
C TYR A 60 4.03 16.64 -20.44
N TYR A 61 3.48 16.77 -19.24
CA TYR A 61 3.98 16.16 -18.02
C TYR A 61 2.85 15.50 -17.25
N ILE A 62 3.20 14.41 -16.55
CA ILE A 62 2.27 13.68 -15.70
C ILE A 62 2.81 13.61 -14.27
N LYS A 63 1.94 13.77 -13.26
CA LYS A 63 2.34 13.71 -11.86
C LYS A 63 2.76 12.31 -11.46
N LYS A 64 3.91 12.22 -10.79
CA LYS A 64 4.40 10.98 -10.16
C LYS A 64 3.50 10.58 -9.01
N ALA A 65 3.25 9.28 -8.89
CA ALA A 65 2.56 8.68 -7.77
C ALA A 65 3.37 7.51 -7.20
N VAL A 66 3.18 7.21 -5.92
CA VAL A 66 3.89 6.16 -5.20
C VAL A 66 2.88 5.21 -4.59
N LEU A 67 3.00 3.91 -4.88
CA LEU A 67 2.24 2.86 -4.22
C LEU A 67 3.11 2.20 -3.16
N GLU A 68 2.66 2.21 -1.91
CA GLU A 68 3.30 1.54 -0.78
C GLU A 68 2.40 0.42 -0.26
N VAL A 69 2.93 -0.80 -0.11
CA VAL A 69 2.18 -1.94 0.42
C VAL A 69 2.87 -2.45 1.68
N ASN A 70 2.11 -2.51 2.77
CA ASN A 70 2.56 -2.96 4.08
C ASN A 70 1.83 -4.25 4.50
N TYR A 71 2.54 -5.12 5.24
CA TYR A 71 2.03 -6.34 5.84
C TYR A 71 2.39 -6.32 7.31
N VAL A 72 1.40 -6.21 8.19
CA VAL A 72 1.63 -5.95 9.62
C VAL A 72 0.84 -6.88 10.52
N ASN A 73 1.39 -7.19 11.69
CA ASN A 73 0.66 -7.85 12.76
C ASN A 73 -0.43 -6.93 13.29
N VAL A 74 -1.69 -7.38 13.31
CA VAL A 74 -2.84 -6.56 13.73
C VAL A 74 -2.75 -6.12 15.19
N LEU A 75 -2.13 -6.92 16.06
CA LEU A 75 -2.02 -6.66 17.50
C LEU A 75 -0.85 -5.73 17.82
N THR A 76 0.37 -6.10 17.37
CA THR A 76 1.60 -5.37 17.73
C THR A 76 1.89 -4.19 16.83
N LYS A 77 1.26 -4.13 15.65
CA LYS A 77 1.53 -3.18 14.56
C LYS A 77 2.93 -3.29 13.96
N GLU A 78 3.67 -4.34 14.31
CA GLU A 78 4.99 -4.60 13.76
C GLU A 78 4.90 -5.14 12.33
N PRO A 79 5.82 -4.76 11.43
CA PRO A 79 5.85 -5.28 10.08
C PRO A 79 6.27 -6.76 10.07
N LEU A 80 5.58 -7.58 9.27
CA LEU A 80 5.93 -8.99 9.04
C LEU A 80 7.02 -9.15 7.97
N THR A 81 7.18 -8.15 7.13
CA THR A 81 8.20 -8.07 6.09
C THR A 81 8.46 -6.62 5.73
N GLU A 82 9.54 -6.36 4.98
CA GLU A 82 9.78 -5.06 4.41
C GLU A 82 8.61 -4.66 3.48
N LYS A 83 8.25 -3.38 3.54
CA LYS A 83 7.22 -2.82 2.68
C LYS A 83 7.65 -2.85 1.21
N THR A 84 6.70 -3.02 0.33
CA THR A 84 6.92 -2.86 -1.11
C THR A 84 6.61 -1.42 -1.52
N VAL A 85 7.49 -0.81 -2.32
CA VAL A 85 7.30 0.55 -2.84
C VAL A 85 7.44 0.51 -4.36
N ASP A 86 6.41 0.99 -5.06
CA ASP A 86 6.41 1.19 -6.51
C ASP A 86 6.38 2.70 -6.82
N ASN A 87 7.49 3.20 -7.33
CA ASN A 87 7.70 4.60 -7.71
C ASN A 87 7.50 4.84 -9.22
N THR A 88 7.04 3.84 -9.97
CA THR A 88 6.85 3.93 -11.43
C THR A 88 5.44 4.36 -11.81
N LYS A 89 4.58 4.59 -10.83
CA LYS A 89 3.18 4.97 -11.01
C LYS A 89 3.02 6.47 -11.25
N HIS A 90 1.94 6.80 -11.96
CA HIS A 90 1.51 8.16 -12.21
C HIS A 90 0.07 8.38 -11.75
N GLU A 91 -0.32 9.63 -11.61
CA GLU A 91 -1.71 10.03 -11.34
C GLU A 91 -2.65 9.41 -12.39
N GLY A 92 -3.64 8.65 -11.93
CA GLY A 92 -4.62 8.00 -12.79
C GLY A 92 -4.29 6.58 -13.21
N ASP A 93 -3.10 6.06 -12.90
CA ASP A 93 -2.77 4.66 -13.14
C ASP A 93 -3.62 3.74 -12.26
N LEU A 94 -4.03 2.62 -12.82
CA LEU A 94 -4.67 1.57 -12.03
C LEU A 94 -3.62 0.79 -11.26
N TYR A 95 -4.00 0.35 -10.05
CA TYR A 95 -3.19 -0.56 -9.25
C TYR A 95 -4.04 -1.70 -8.67
N THR A 96 -3.39 -2.81 -8.44
CA THR A 96 -3.90 -3.96 -7.69
C THR A 96 -2.75 -4.48 -6.84
N THR A 97 -3.03 -4.77 -5.58
CA THR A 97 -2.09 -5.37 -4.64
C THR A 97 -2.59 -6.75 -4.21
N GLU A 98 -1.70 -7.59 -3.75
CA GLU A 98 -2.00 -8.97 -3.38
C GLU A 98 -1.61 -9.24 -1.93
N GLU A 99 -2.36 -10.12 -1.29
CA GLU A 99 -2.01 -10.69 0.01
C GLU A 99 -0.77 -11.59 -0.11
N LYS A 100 -0.09 -11.80 1.02
CA LYS A 100 1.03 -12.74 1.13
C LYS A 100 0.73 -13.75 2.22
N GLU A 101 1.27 -14.95 2.07
CA GLU A 101 1.22 -15.96 3.12
C GLU A 101 2.39 -15.78 4.10
N PHE A 102 2.11 -15.81 5.41
CA PHE A 102 3.09 -15.80 6.48
C PHE A 102 2.86 -17.01 7.39
N ILE A 103 3.92 -17.81 7.60
CA ILE A 103 3.83 -18.99 8.49
C ILE A 103 3.48 -18.53 9.91
N GLY A 104 2.46 -19.14 10.51
CA GLY A 104 1.98 -18.80 11.85
C GLY A 104 1.06 -17.59 11.92
N TYR A 105 0.57 -17.11 10.80
CA TYR A 105 -0.37 -15.98 10.73
C TYR A 105 -1.55 -16.28 9.82
N ASP A 106 -2.68 -15.66 10.11
CA ASP A 106 -3.85 -15.59 9.24
C ASP A 106 -4.10 -14.15 8.81
N LEU A 107 -4.49 -13.97 7.56
CA LEU A 107 -4.96 -12.68 7.07
C LEU A 107 -6.28 -12.33 7.75
N VAL A 108 -6.38 -11.12 8.33
CA VAL A 108 -7.60 -10.66 9.00
C VAL A 108 -8.68 -10.31 7.96
N GLU A 109 -8.31 -9.48 6.99
CA GLU A 109 -9.17 -9.10 5.87
C GLU A 109 -8.36 -8.53 4.71
N VAL A 110 -8.90 -8.63 3.50
CA VAL A 110 -8.37 -7.92 2.35
C VAL A 110 -8.76 -6.44 2.44
N PRO A 111 -7.79 -5.49 2.45
CA PRO A 111 -8.10 -4.08 2.59
C PRO A 111 -8.96 -3.57 1.42
N ALA A 112 -9.96 -2.73 1.73
CA ALA A 112 -10.90 -2.19 0.73
C ALA A 112 -10.20 -1.44 -0.41
N ASN A 113 -9.03 -0.86 -0.13
CA ASN A 113 -8.17 -0.19 -1.11
C ASN A 113 -7.06 -1.09 -1.67
N SER A 114 -7.24 -2.42 -1.71
CA SER A 114 -6.28 -3.34 -2.34
C SER A 114 -6.16 -3.15 -3.85
N LYS A 115 -7.11 -2.45 -4.45
CA LYS A 115 -7.13 -2.04 -5.86
C LYS A 115 -7.78 -0.69 -6.02
N GLY A 116 -7.38 0.06 -7.03
CA GLY A 116 -7.94 1.38 -7.29
C GLY A 116 -7.18 2.14 -8.36
N THR A 117 -7.30 3.45 -8.30
CA THR A 117 -6.60 4.39 -9.17
C THR A 117 -5.67 5.26 -8.33
N MET A 118 -4.46 5.50 -8.82
CA MET A 118 -3.49 6.36 -8.16
C MET A 118 -4.00 7.81 -8.15
N GLU A 119 -4.09 8.38 -6.96
CA GLU A 119 -4.51 9.76 -6.75
C GLU A 119 -3.34 10.62 -6.27
N VAL A 120 -3.23 11.83 -6.82
CA VAL A 120 -2.28 12.84 -6.37
C VAL A 120 -3.06 14.05 -5.89
N ARG A 121 -2.82 14.47 -4.64
CA ARG A 121 -3.45 15.64 -4.06
C ARG A 121 -2.57 16.86 -4.23
N THR A 122 -3.19 17.97 -4.63
CA THR A 122 -2.54 19.26 -4.77
C THR A 122 -3.22 20.29 -3.86
N ASP A 123 -2.47 21.32 -3.47
CA ASP A 123 -3.02 22.52 -2.83
C ASP A 123 -3.77 23.44 -3.83
N ALA A 124 -4.24 24.58 -3.36
CA ALA A 124 -4.95 25.55 -4.19
C ALA A 124 -4.07 26.18 -5.29
N ASP A 125 -2.77 26.21 -5.08
CA ASP A 125 -1.78 26.73 -6.04
C ASP A 125 -1.35 25.64 -7.05
N GLY A 126 -1.74 24.37 -6.78
CA GLY A 126 -1.46 23.20 -7.61
C GLY A 126 -0.13 22.52 -7.31
N ASN A 127 0.48 22.81 -6.14
CA ASN A 127 1.66 22.08 -5.68
C ASN A 127 1.24 20.72 -5.14
N ILE A 128 2.05 19.69 -5.40
CA ILE A 128 1.79 18.32 -4.91
C ILE A 128 1.99 18.28 -3.39
N VAL A 129 0.92 17.96 -2.65
CA VAL A 129 0.96 17.82 -1.19
C VAL A 129 0.93 16.35 -0.73
N ASN A 130 0.40 15.45 -1.56
CA ASN A 130 0.44 14.00 -1.33
C ASN A 130 0.31 13.26 -2.66
N ASN A 131 1.28 12.41 -2.93
CA ASN A 131 1.30 11.55 -4.11
C ASN A 131 1.39 10.05 -3.76
N LYS A 132 1.17 9.70 -2.47
CA LYS A 132 1.34 8.34 -1.98
C LYS A 132 -0.02 7.68 -1.70
N THR A 133 -0.19 6.48 -2.24
CA THR A 133 -1.24 5.53 -1.88
C THR A 133 -0.62 4.44 -1.01
N VAL A 134 -1.20 4.20 0.18
CA VAL A 134 -0.74 3.17 1.12
C VAL A 134 -1.81 2.10 1.25
N VAL A 135 -1.44 0.84 1.02
CA VAL A 135 -2.26 -0.34 1.24
C VAL A 135 -1.65 -1.15 2.37
N THR A 136 -2.46 -1.50 3.39
CA THR A 136 -1.97 -2.27 4.54
C THR A 136 -2.81 -3.51 4.74
N TYR A 137 -2.16 -4.68 4.68
CA TYR A 137 -2.72 -5.98 5.01
C TYR A 137 -2.43 -6.28 6.48
N TYR A 138 -3.47 -6.64 7.23
CA TYR A 138 -3.37 -6.98 8.65
C TYR A 138 -3.45 -8.48 8.86
N TYR A 139 -2.56 -9.00 9.70
CA TYR A 139 -2.44 -10.42 10.01
C TYR A 139 -2.53 -10.66 11.50
N ALA A 140 -3.26 -11.69 11.91
CA ALA A 140 -3.34 -12.17 13.27
C ALA A 140 -2.41 -13.37 13.46
N GLN A 141 -1.60 -13.33 14.53
CA GLN A 141 -0.72 -14.46 14.86
C GLN A 141 -1.54 -15.61 15.43
N LYS A 142 -1.37 -16.81 14.86
CA LYS A 142 -2.02 -18.04 15.31
C LYS A 142 -1.61 -18.38 16.74
N ALA A 143 -2.58 -18.85 17.51
CA ALA A 143 -2.39 -19.39 18.85
C ALA A 143 -3.30 -20.58 19.05
N GLN A 144 -3.00 -21.39 20.05
CA GLN A 144 -3.81 -22.54 20.42
C GLN A 144 -3.93 -22.62 21.94
N VAL A 145 -5.06 -23.10 22.41
CA VAL A 145 -5.26 -23.52 23.79
C VAL A 145 -5.45 -25.04 23.76
N GLU A 146 -4.66 -25.73 24.55
CA GLU A 146 -4.77 -27.19 24.73
C GLU A 146 -5.51 -27.47 26.03
N GLU A 147 -6.64 -28.17 25.92
CA GLU A 147 -7.51 -28.55 27.03
C GLU A 147 -7.22 -30.00 27.41
N HIS A 148 -6.84 -30.23 28.68
CA HIS A 148 -6.56 -31.52 29.26
C HIS A 148 -7.59 -31.89 30.33
N HIS A 149 -8.04 -33.13 30.37
CA HIS A 149 -8.86 -33.70 31.42
C HIS A 149 -8.09 -34.83 32.10
N ILE A 150 -7.65 -34.58 33.34
CA ILE A 150 -6.70 -35.42 34.06
C ILE A 150 -7.34 -36.02 35.30
N ASP A 151 -7.17 -37.31 35.51
CA ASP A 151 -7.48 -37.95 36.80
C ASP A 151 -6.42 -37.54 37.83
N ILE A 152 -6.84 -36.82 38.85
CA ILE A 152 -5.96 -36.28 39.88
C ILE A 152 -5.25 -37.33 40.73
N LEU A 153 -5.80 -38.54 40.78
CA LEU A 153 -5.23 -39.66 41.59
C LEU A 153 -4.13 -40.40 40.83
N THR A 154 -4.31 -40.59 39.51
CA THR A 154 -3.38 -41.37 38.67
C THR A 154 -2.48 -40.51 37.84
N ASN A 155 -2.84 -39.22 37.64
CA ASN A 155 -2.24 -38.27 36.73
C ASN A 155 -2.30 -38.72 35.25
N ASP A 156 -3.29 -39.56 34.93
CA ASP A 156 -3.54 -40.01 33.57
C ASP A 156 -4.61 -39.11 32.89
N GLU A 157 -4.50 -38.95 31.55
CA GLU A 157 -5.52 -38.35 30.74
C GLU A 157 -6.81 -39.19 30.76
N ILE A 158 -7.95 -38.57 31.04
CA ILE A 158 -9.26 -39.22 30.98
C ILE A 158 -9.70 -39.40 29.52
N GLU A 159 -9.32 -38.45 28.68
CA GLU A 159 -9.50 -38.50 27.24
C GLU A 159 -8.35 -37.77 26.54
N ASN A 160 -8.25 -37.89 25.21
CA ASN A 160 -7.24 -37.17 24.44
C ASN A 160 -7.43 -35.66 24.59
N PRO A 161 -6.35 -34.86 24.68
CA PRO A 161 -6.43 -33.42 24.72
C PRO A 161 -7.20 -32.84 23.54
N THR A 162 -7.93 -31.75 23.78
CA THR A 162 -8.64 -31.00 22.75
C THR A 162 -7.87 -29.72 22.44
N ILE A 163 -7.62 -29.48 21.14
CA ILE A 163 -6.96 -28.25 20.67
C ILE A 163 -8.03 -27.25 20.23
N HIS A 164 -7.97 -26.06 20.78
CA HIS A 164 -8.79 -24.92 20.40
C HIS A 164 -7.92 -23.91 19.66
N ASP A 165 -8.18 -23.72 18.36
CA ASP A 165 -7.48 -22.76 17.53
C ASP A 165 -8.01 -21.35 17.77
N GLY A 166 -7.12 -20.34 17.72
CA GLY A 166 -7.41 -18.92 17.87
C GLY A 166 -6.21 -18.07 17.47
N HIS A 167 -6.20 -16.83 17.93
CA HIS A 167 -5.10 -15.90 17.68
C HIS A 167 -4.58 -15.29 18.99
N VAL A 168 -3.34 -14.85 18.95
CA VAL A 168 -2.74 -14.14 20.09
C VAL A 168 -3.56 -12.88 20.39
N GLY A 169 -4.03 -12.78 21.65
CA GLY A 169 -4.87 -11.68 22.12
C GLY A 169 -6.37 -11.96 22.08
N ASP A 170 -6.80 -13.10 21.53
CA ASP A 170 -8.19 -13.53 21.58
C ASP A 170 -8.57 -13.92 23.02
N GLU A 171 -9.80 -13.57 23.43
CA GLU A 171 -10.38 -14.10 24.65
C GLU A 171 -10.86 -15.54 24.39
N TYR A 172 -10.62 -16.42 25.35
CA TYR A 172 -11.12 -17.79 25.27
C TYR A 172 -11.92 -18.16 26.53
N ASN A 173 -12.87 -19.07 26.37
CA ASN A 173 -13.65 -19.63 27.46
C ASN A 173 -13.86 -21.12 27.22
N ILE A 174 -13.31 -21.94 28.11
CA ILE A 174 -13.42 -23.39 28.09
C ILE A 174 -14.27 -23.79 29.29
N SER A 175 -15.37 -24.48 29.03
CA SER A 175 -16.27 -25.00 30.08
C SER A 175 -15.82 -26.39 30.50
N SER A 176 -15.93 -26.69 31.81
CA SER A 176 -15.66 -28.04 32.32
C SER A 176 -16.57 -29.06 31.65
N LYS A 177 -16.02 -30.24 31.38
CA LYS A 177 -16.71 -31.39 30.81
C LYS A 177 -17.06 -32.40 31.91
N GLU A 178 -18.23 -32.99 31.81
CA GLU A 178 -18.65 -34.08 32.73
C GLU A 178 -18.22 -35.43 32.18
N PHE A 179 -17.64 -36.28 33.04
CA PHE A 179 -17.25 -37.66 32.73
C PHE A 179 -17.99 -38.61 33.68
N LEU A 180 -18.48 -39.71 33.13
CA LEU A 180 -19.13 -40.74 33.93
C LEU A 180 -18.14 -41.28 34.99
N SER A 181 -18.57 -41.32 36.24
CA SER A 181 -17.82 -41.75 37.41
C SER A 181 -16.69 -40.82 37.87
N TYR A 182 -16.56 -39.66 37.30
CA TYR A 182 -15.66 -38.63 37.76
C TYR A 182 -16.41 -37.41 38.32
N ALA A 183 -15.80 -36.72 39.25
CA ALA A 183 -16.27 -35.44 39.76
C ALA A 183 -15.22 -34.37 39.46
N LEU A 184 -15.64 -33.17 39.01
CA LEU A 184 -14.76 -32.06 38.82
C LEU A 184 -14.16 -31.61 40.16
N VAL A 185 -12.85 -31.53 40.24
CA VAL A 185 -12.12 -30.97 41.38
C VAL A 185 -11.68 -29.57 41.04
N ILE A 186 -12.10 -28.61 41.88
CA ILE A 186 -11.67 -27.21 41.75
C ILE A 186 -10.46 -27.08 42.70
N VAL A 187 -9.32 -26.77 42.14
CA VAL A 187 -8.09 -26.46 42.91
C VAL A 187 -7.84 -24.93 42.87
N ASP A 188 -7.27 -24.40 43.94
CA ASP A 188 -6.86 -23.00 43.95
C ASP A 188 -5.53 -22.81 43.16
N GLU A 189 -5.05 -21.54 43.07
CA GLU A 189 -3.81 -21.21 42.35
C GLU A 189 -2.57 -21.90 42.96
N GLU A 190 -2.67 -22.44 44.18
CA GLU A 190 -1.62 -23.16 44.90
C GLU A 190 -1.73 -24.70 44.66
N GLY A 191 -2.76 -25.17 43.95
CA GLY A 191 -2.98 -26.57 43.67
C GLY A 191 -3.63 -27.37 44.80
N ASN A 192 -4.31 -26.71 45.76
CA ASN A 192 -5.03 -27.35 46.86
C ASN A 192 -6.52 -27.50 46.58
#